data_9ae73db581258df4df23a1d56d70a856
#
_entry.id   9ae73db581258df4df23a1d56d70a856
#
_cell.length_a   1.000
_cell.length_b   1.000
_cell.length_c   1.000
_cell.angle_alpha   90.00
_cell.angle_beta   90.00
_cell.angle_gamma   90.00
#
_symmetry.space_group_name_H-M   'P 1'
#
loop_
_entity.id
_entity.type
_entity.pdbx_description
1 polymer ?
#
loop_
_entity_poly.entity_id
_entity_poly.type
_entity_poly.pdbx_seq_one_letter_code
_entity_poly.pdbx_strand_id
1 'polypeptide(L)'
;MHMFRWIVKLIRDDYGIDESRLTRNAVLETDLGLSIEQVEETMEIIATSFAVRFPSGTLDEVLRFEELCMLASWMKGLYKRPPFISDAFEAVSR
;
A
#
# COMPACT_ATOMS: atom_id res chain seq x y z
N MET A 1 -2.54 16.12 3.28
CA MET A 1 -1.71 14.98 3.72
C MET A 1 -1.15 14.23 2.52
N HIS A 2 0.10 13.83 2.61
CA HIS A 2 0.77 13.07 1.57
C HIS A 2 0.86 11.60 1.95
N MET A 3 -0.06 10.80 1.44
CA MET A 3 -0.07 9.36 1.70
C MET A 3 1.25 8.68 1.29
N PHE A 4 1.77 9.03 0.11
CA PHE A 4 3.04 8.50 -0.36
C PHE A 4 4.18 8.76 0.64
N ARG A 5 4.34 9.98 1.08
CA ARG A 5 5.39 10.34 2.04
C ARG A 5 5.22 9.66 3.39
N TRP A 6 3.99 9.53 3.82
CA TRP A 6 3.69 8.86 5.09
C TRP A 6 4.09 7.39 5.04
N ILE A 7 3.77 6.71 3.94
CA ILE A 7 4.11 5.31 3.78
C ILE A 7 5.61 5.11 3.57
N VAL A 8 6.27 6.03 2.83
CA VAL A 8 7.74 6.03 2.71
C VAL A 8 8.38 6.05 4.09
N LYS A 9 7.93 6.97 4.94
CA LYS A 9 8.47 7.10 6.30
C LYS A 9 8.23 5.84 7.12
N LEU A 10 7.05 5.27 7.02
CA LEU A 10 6.69 4.05 7.73
C LEU A 10 7.63 2.90 7.37
N ILE A 11 7.80 2.64 6.08
CA ILE A 11 8.62 1.52 5.61
C ILE A 11 10.09 1.77 5.94
N ARG A 12 10.57 2.99 5.76
CA ARG A 12 11.94 3.35 6.12
C ARG A 12 12.22 3.10 7.61
N ASP A 13 11.32 3.56 8.47
CA ASP A 13 11.53 3.50 9.91
C ASP A 13 11.33 2.09 10.47
N ASP A 14 10.35 1.36 9.96
CA ASP A 14 10.01 0.03 10.50
C ASP A 14 10.90 -1.09 9.96
N TYR A 15 11.36 -0.97 8.71
CA TYR A 15 12.13 -2.04 8.06
C TYR A 15 13.55 -1.64 7.66
N GLY A 16 13.96 -0.42 7.97
CA GLY A 16 15.33 0.03 7.69
C GLY A 16 15.67 0.12 6.22
N ILE A 17 14.68 0.31 5.34
CA ILE A 17 14.90 0.42 3.90
C ILE A 17 15.27 1.86 3.57
N ASP A 18 16.37 2.04 2.82
CA ASP A 18 16.80 3.35 2.39
C ASP A 18 15.73 4.02 1.54
N GLU A 19 15.46 5.28 1.82
CA GLU A 19 14.42 6.05 1.13
C GLU A 19 14.64 6.10 -0.39
N SER A 20 15.90 6.08 -0.84
CA SER A 20 16.23 6.09 -2.26
C SER A 20 15.72 4.86 -3.01
N ARG A 21 15.45 3.77 -2.28
CA ARG A 21 14.91 2.52 -2.86
C ARG A 21 13.39 2.53 -2.94
N LEU A 22 12.73 3.44 -2.24
CA LEU A 22 11.28 3.53 -2.17
C LEU A 22 10.73 4.35 -3.33
N THR A 23 10.96 3.85 -4.54
CA THR A 23 10.47 4.48 -5.77
C THR A 23 9.06 3.98 -6.10
N ARG A 24 8.36 4.73 -6.93
CA ARG A 24 6.99 4.38 -7.31
C ARG A 24 6.87 2.99 -7.90
N ASN A 25 7.82 2.61 -8.76
CA ASN A 25 7.78 1.34 -9.48
C ASN A 25 8.42 0.18 -8.73
N ALA A 26 8.95 0.41 -7.54
CA ALA A 26 9.60 -0.65 -6.78
C ALA A 26 8.59 -1.76 -6.43
N VAL A 27 8.96 -2.99 -6.77
CA VAL A 27 8.16 -4.15 -6.41
C VAL A 27 8.42 -4.47 -4.94
N LEU A 28 7.36 -4.58 -4.16
CA LEU A 28 7.46 -4.72 -2.70
C LEU A 28 8.32 -5.92 -2.28
N GLU A 29 8.11 -7.08 -2.90
CA GLU A 29 8.83 -8.29 -2.54
C GLU A 29 10.26 -8.33 -3.09
N THR A 30 10.44 -8.09 -4.39
CA THR A 30 11.73 -8.31 -5.05
C THR A 30 12.67 -7.11 -4.96
N ASP A 31 12.16 -5.90 -5.11
CA ASP A 31 12.99 -4.70 -5.08
C ASP A 31 13.24 -4.20 -3.67
N LEU A 32 12.26 -4.30 -2.80
CA LEU A 32 12.37 -3.84 -1.41
C LEU A 32 12.66 -4.98 -0.44
N GLY A 33 12.53 -6.23 -0.87
CA GLY A 33 12.82 -7.38 -0.03
C GLY A 33 11.83 -7.60 1.10
N LEU A 34 10.60 -7.08 0.96
CA LEU A 34 9.58 -7.27 1.97
C LEU A 34 8.92 -8.64 1.82
N SER A 35 8.82 -9.38 2.92
CA SER A 35 8.08 -10.64 2.92
C SER A 35 6.58 -10.36 2.86
N ILE A 36 5.80 -11.39 2.57
CA ILE A 36 4.33 -11.28 2.57
C ILE A 36 3.85 -10.80 3.93
N GLU A 37 4.40 -11.34 5.01
CA GLU A 37 4.04 -10.96 6.36
C GLU A 37 4.36 -9.49 6.66
N GLN A 38 5.47 -8.99 6.14
CA GLN A 38 5.83 -7.58 6.31
C GLN A 38 4.91 -6.67 5.52
N VAL A 39 4.50 -7.06 4.32
CA VAL A 39 3.54 -6.29 3.54
C VAL A 39 2.18 -6.26 4.25
N GLU A 40 1.73 -7.40 4.77
CA GLU A 40 0.49 -7.48 5.53
C GLU A 40 0.55 -6.59 6.78
N GLU A 41 1.66 -6.62 7.51
CA GLU A 41 1.86 -5.78 8.69
C GLU A 41 1.81 -4.29 8.33
N THR A 42 2.46 -3.92 7.22
CA THR A 42 2.44 -2.55 6.73
C THR A 42 1.01 -2.11 6.42
N MET A 43 0.26 -2.96 5.73
CA MET A 43 -1.13 -2.67 5.40
C MET A 43 -1.99 -2.54 6.64
N GLU A 44 -1.75 -3.36 7.66
CA GLU A 44 -2.47 -3.29 8.92
C GLU A 44 -2.20 -1.97 9.65
N ILE A 45 -0.96 -1.52 9.65
CA ILE A 45 -0.60 -0.24 10.26
C ILE A 45 -1.29 0.91 9.53
N ILE A 46 -1.29 0.88 8.19
CA ILE A 46 -1.99 1.89 7.39
C ILE A 46 -3.49 1.87 7.69
N ALA A 47 -4.08 0.69 7.73
CA ALA A 47 -5.51 0.53 8.00
C ALA A 47 -5.89 1.14 9.35
N THR A 48 -5.10 0.85 10.38
CA THR A 48 -5.35 1.38 11.72
C THR A 48 -5.14 2.90 11.76
N SER A 49 -4.08 3.38 11.14
CA SER A 49 -3.71 4.81 11.20
C SER A 49 -4.71 5.70 10.48
N PHE A 50 -5.30 5.21 9.39
CA PHE A 50 -6.24 6.00 8.58
C PHE A 50 -7.69 5.55 8.70
N ALA A 51 -7.98 4.62 9.58
CA ALA A 51 -9.32 4.08 9.78
C ALA A 51 -9.94 3.55 8.47
N VAL A 52 -9.13 2.87 7.67
CA VAL A 52 -9.60 2.18 6.46
C VAL A 52 -9.48 0.67 6.67
N ARG A 53 -10.14 -0.09 5.81
CA ARG A 53 -10.12 -1.54 5.91
C ARG A 53 -9.78 -2.15 4.55
N PHE A 54 -8.63 -2.82 4.49
CA PHE A 54 -8.24 -3.53 3.29
C PHE A 54 -8.99 -4.87 3.23
N PRO A 55 -9.75 -5.15 2.16
CA PRO A 55 -10.47 -6.41 2.04
C PRO A 55 -9.54 -7.58 1.77
N SER A 56 -10.04 -8.79 1.97
CA SER A 56 -9.32 -10.01 1.62
C SER A 56 -8.93 -9.99 0.15
N GLY A 57 -7.73 -10.48 -0.16
CA GLY A 57 -7.25 -10.51 -1.53
C GLY A 57 -6.53 -9.24 -1.97
N THR A 58 -6.40 -8.25 -1.10
CA THR A 58 -5.68 -7.01 -1.43
C THR A 58 -4.24 -7.29 -1.86
N LEU A 59 -3.57 -8.28 -1.26
CA LEU A 59 -2.21 -8.63 -1.64
C LEU A 59 -2.10 -9.08 -3.09
N ASP A 60 -3.15 -9.64 -3.66
CA ASP A 60 -3.16 -10.06 -5.06
C ASP A 60 -3.29 -8.88 -6.02
N GLU A 61 -3.77 -7.74 -5.53
CA GLU A 61 -3.97 -6.53 -6.32
C GLU A 61 -2.80 -5.56 -6.22
N VAL A 62 -1.98 -5.68 -5.19
CA VAL A 62 -0.90 -4.74 -4.90
C VAL A 62 0.45 -5.42 -5.08
N LEU A 63 1.21 -4.97 -6.07
CA LEU A 63 2.53 -5.50 -6.38
C LEU A 63 3.63 -4.45 -6.13
N ARG A 64 3.37 -3.21 -6.55
CA ARG A 64 4.35 -2.13 -6.49
C ARG A 64 4.05 -1.15 -5.37
N PHE A 65 5.06 -0.42 -4.96
CA PHE A 65 4.94 0.59 -3.90
C PHE A 65 3.87 1.64 -4.23
N GLU A 66 3.86 2.14 -5.46
CA GLU A 66 2.83 3.13 -5.84
C GLU A 66 1.41 2.57 -5.78
N GLU A 67 1.25 1.29 -6.09
CA GLU A 67 -0.07 0.65 -6.03
C GLU A 67 -0.60 0.61 -4.60
N LEU A 68 0.26 0.33 -3.63
CA LEU A 68 -0.12 0.37 -2.23
C LEU A 68 -0.55 1.79 -1.82
N CYS A 69 0.20 2.79 -2.24
CA CYS A 69 -0.11 4.19 -1.91
C CYS A 69 -1.41 4.64 -2.57
N MET A 70 -1.63 4.27 -3.82
CA MET A 70 -2.84 4.63 -4.57
C MET A 70 -4.07 3.95 -3.97
N LEU A 71 -3.95 2.68 -3.61
CA LEU A 71 -5.05 1.95 -2.98
C LEU A 71 -5.42 2.58 -1.63
N ALA A 72 -4.44 2.84 -0.79
CA ALA A 72 -4.67 3.46 0.50
C ALA A 72 -5.31 4.85 0.37
N SER A 73 -4.85 5.63 -0.60
CA SER A 73 -5.42 6.97 -0.87
C SER A 73 -6.87 6.89 -1.32
N TRP A 74 -7.18 5.93 -2.19
CA TRP A 74 -8.55 5.72 -2.65
C TRP A 74 -9.46 5.28 -1.51
N MET A 75 -9.03 4.34 -0.70
CA MET A 75 -9.83 3.85 0.41
C MET A 75 -10.06 4.92 1.48
N LYS A 76 -9.12 5.84 1.64
CA LYS A 76 -9.27 6.98 2.54
C LYS A 76 -10.15 8.08 1.95
N GLY A 77 -10.48 8.00 0.66
CA GLY A 77 -11.27 9.02 -0.02
C GLY A 77 -10.48 10.22 -0.50
N LEU A 78 -9.15 10.10 -0.57
CA LEU A 78 -8.27 11.18 -0.98
C LEU A 78 -7.98 11.17 -2.48
N TYR A 79 -8.31 10.09 -3.16
CA TYR A 79 -7.99 9.92 -4.56
C TYR A 79 -9.03 9.06 -5.27
N LYS A 80 -9.04 9.10 -6.60
CA LYS A 80 -9.95 8.30 -7.41
C LYS A 80 -9.51 6.84 -7.45
N ARG A 81 -10.41 5.97 -7.90
CA ARG A 81 -10.15 4.54 -8.05
C ARG A 81 -8.90 4.30 -8.91
N PRO A 82 -7.91 3.54 -8.41
CA PRO A 82 -6.73 3.20 -9.20
C PRO A 82 -7.09 2.34 -10.41
N PRO A 83 -6.39 2.51 -11.55
CA PRO A 83 -6.71 1.77 -12.77
C PRO A 83 -6.48 0.27 -12.68
N PHE A 84 -5.65 -0.19 -11.75
CA PHE A 84 -5.37 -1.62 -11.58
C PHE A 84 -6.44 -2.36 -10.75
N ILE A 85 -7.39 -1.63 -10.16
CA ILE A 85 -8.44 -2.24 -9.33
C ILE A 85 -9.57 -2.75 -10.21
N SER A 86 -9.89 -4.04 -10.05
CA SER A 86 -10.99 -4.67 -10.78
C SER A 86 -12.35 -4.29 -10.21
N ASP A 87 -13.40 -4.46 -11.02
CA ASP A 87 -14.76 -4.21 -10.55
C ASP A 87 -15.14 -5.14 -9.40
N ALA A 88 -14.67 -6.38 -9.45
CA ALA A 88 -14.92 -7.34 -8.38
C ALA A 88 -14.29 -6.90 -7.07
N PHE A 89 -13.07 -6.39 -7.11
CA PHE A 89 -12.38 -5.88 -5.93
C PHE A 89 -13.10 -4.63 -5.38
N GLU A 90 -13.51 -3.73 -6.26
CA GLU A 90 -14.24 -2.53 -5.84
C GLU A 90 -15.54 -2.90 -5.12
N ALA A 91 -16.27 -3.89 -5.62
CA ALA A 91 -17.50 -4.35 -5.00
C ALA A 91 -17.27 -4.88 -3.58
N VAL A 92 -16.16 -5.59 -3.36
CA VAL A 92 -15.80 -6.11 -2.03
C VAL A 92 -15.34 -5.00 -1.09
N SER A 93 -14.72 -3.93 -1.63
CA SER A 93 -14.17 -2.83 -0.84
C SER A 93 -15.22 -1.87 -0.29
N ARG A 94 -16.45 -1.95 -0.78
CA ARG A 94 -17.51 -0.99 -0.40
C ARG A 94 -18.50 -1.53 0.62
#